data_36777972220e38d501bbfc64dacc618f
#
_entry.id   36777972220e38d501bbfc64dacc618f
#
_cell.length_a   1.000
_cell.length_b   1.000
_cell.length_c   1.000
_cell.angle_alpha   90.00
_cell.angle_beta   90.00
_cell.angle_gamma   90.00
#
_symmetry.space_group_name_H-M   'P 1'
#
loop_
_entity.id
_entity.type
_entity.pdbx_description
1 polymer ?
#
loop_
_entity_poly.entity_id
_entity_poly.type
_entity_poly.pdbx_seq_one_letter_code
_entity_poly.pdbx_strand_id
1 'polypeptide(L)'
;MAKLIRHNGAPAVEINGEIFPPMMATIRTNNRDSIIVDKEYYRELGKSGIRIFFLICDTIWLKPNAIELFEEEANALLEVVPDAYIIPRIGLHPTNEWIMENPGEVFKYNDGTSPEAYLFSESYETLLPGMYSLCSQKWREKAGTELLKTWNQIMKLPCAGRIAGCFLAAGGTSEWYYILPAVDEEKGLYGDFSESFKREFGKYLKSTYKTEENLKKQWKNNNVSFENPIIPGLDKHYYKHQVDIDAMMPRNMYANSDSPNPPNNGTNIGSFADFDKNVDVYDFWRAWHIGVADSVLYFADLMKKNYPDMLVGAFYGAYGCTDYFLNGTCGGTVKLLKSKSIDFLASPSVYENRLNGGYAGQRQPFDSFLINNKMYVVEDDTRTHMENDFYRDKYDVYDMTDTIERMKRDFGRDICINVQAWWFDQ
;
A
#
# COMPACT_ATOMS: atom_id res chain seq x y z
N MET A 1 -12.64 -17.32 15.68
CA MET A 1 -11.53 -16.45 16.18
C MET A 1 -10.31 -16.68 15.31
N ALA A 2 -9.77 -15.62 14.72
CA ALA A 2 -8.55 -15.67 13.93
C ALA A 2 -7.49 -14.76 14.59
N LYS A 3 -6.26 -15.23 14.71
CA LYS A 3 -5.16 -14.51 15.38
C LYS A 3 -3.80 -14.89 14.80
N LEU A 4 -2.82 -14.02 15.00
CA LEU A 4 -1.43 -14.40 14.82
C LEU A 4 -0.88 -15.08 16.07
N ILE A 5 -0.20 -16.18 15.83
CA ILE A 5 0.57 -16.90 16.84
C ILE A 5 2.04 -16.97 16.41
N ARG A 6 2.91 -17.38 17.32
CA ARG A 6 4.27 -17.75 16.97
C ARG A 6 4.37 -19.28 16.88
N HIS A 7 4.63 -19.79 15.69
CA HIS A 7 4.77 -21.21 15.42
C HIS A 7 6.14 -21.48 14.79
N ASN A 8 6.89 -22.40 15.37
CA ASN A 8 8.26 -22.74 14.91
C ASN A 8 9.18 -21.52 14.72
N GLY A 9 9.01 -20.51 15.57
CA GLY A 9 9.84 -19.30 15.51
C GLY A 9 9.37 -18.21 14.53
N ALA A 10 8.32 -18.43 13.75
CA ALA A 10 7.75 -17.48 12.80
C ALA A 10 6.29 -17.10 13.13
N PRO A 11 5.80 -15.93 12.68
CA PRO A 11 4.39 -15.59 12.72
C PRO A 11 3.58 -16.56 11.85
N ALA A 12 2.46 -17.05 12.38
CA ALA A 12 1.55 -17.93 11.66
C ALA A 12 0.09 -17.55 11.95
N VAL A 13 -0.79 -17.86 11.03
CA VAL A 13 -2.23 -17.67 11.19
C VAL A 13 -2.83 -18.88 11.87
N GLU A 14 -3.52 -18.66 12.99
CA GLU A 14 -4.38 -19.66 13.64
C GLU A 14 -5.84 -19.21 13.51
N ILE A 15 -6.70 -20.07 13.00
CA ILE A 15 -8.14 -19.86 12.93
C ILE A 15 -8.84 -21.02 13.61
N ASN A 16 -9.63 -20.72 14.64
CA ASN A 16 -10.38 -21.72 15.42
C ASN A 16 -9.52 -22.87 15.98
N GLY A 17 -8.24 -22.63 16.28
CA GLY A 17 -7.30 -23.61 16.82
C GLY A 17 -6.51 -24.38 15.76
N GLU A 18 -6.75 -24.15 14.49
CA GLU A 18 -6.00 -24.74 13.38
C GLU A 18 -4.97 -23.74 12.84
N ILE A 19 -3.74 -24.23 12.58
CA ILE A 19 -2.64 -23.42 12.01
C ILE A 19 -2.62 -23.63 10.50
N PHE A 20 -2.64 -22.52 9.77
CA PHE A 20 -2.68 -22.53 8.31
C PHE A 20 -1.29 -22.36 7.71
N PRO A 21 -1.02 -23.03 6.56
CA PRO A 21 0.22 -22.83 5.82
C PRO A 21 0.40 -21.39 5.38
N PRO A 22 1.65 -20.94 5.12
CA PRO A 22 1.97 -19.57 4.75
C PRO A 22 1.63 -19.28 3.28
N MET A 23 0.43 -19.61 2.85
CA MET A 23 -0.05 -19.42 1.48
C MET A 23 -1.47 -18.86 1.48
N MET A 24 -1.65 -17.81 0.73
CA MET A 24 -2.93 -17.14 0.51
C MET A 24 -3.11 -16.91 -0.99
N ALA A 25 -4.30 -16.62 -1.44
CA ALA A 25 -4.55 -16.29 -2.84
C ALA A 25 -5.64 -15.24 -3.00
N THR A 26 -5.59 -14.54 -4.12
CA THR A 26 -6.70 -13.76 -4.66
C THR A 26 -6.79 -13.97 -6.16
N ILE A 27 -7.97 -13.82 -6.71
CA ILE A 27 -8.20 -13.80 -8.14
C ILE A 27 -8.64 -12.38 -8.49
N ARG A 28 -8.01 -11.80 -9.50
CA ARG A 28 -8.50 -10.54 -10.05
C ARG A 28 -9.65 -10.82 -11.00
N THR A 29 -10.80 -10.25 -10.72
CA THR A 29 -11.93 -10.29 -11.64
C THR A 29 -11.82 -9.13 -12.62
N ASN A 30 -11.71 -9.43 -13.89
CA ASN A 30 -11.56 -8.41 -14.95
C ASN A 30 -12.85 -7.66 -15.27
N ASN A 31 -13.99 -8.16 -14.83
CA ASN A 31 -15.28 -7.50 -15.04
C ASN A 31 -15.85 -7.00 -13.71
N ARG A 32 -15.93 -5.69 -13.57
CA ARG A 32 -16.29 -4.99 -12.33
C ARG A 32 -17.79 -4.78 -12.16
N ASP A 33 -18.54 -4.97 -13.20
CA ASP A 33 -20.00 -4.84 -13.18
C ASP A 33 -20.71 -6.18 -13.06
N SER A 34 -20.03 -7.27 -13.46
CA SER A 34 -20.46 -8.65 -13.23
C SER A 34 -19.24 -9.50 -12.90
N ILE A 35 -19.21 -10.07 -11.72
CA ILE A 35 -18.13 -10.99 -11.33
C ILE A 35 -18.32 -12.28 -12.10
N ILE A 36 -17.50 -12.51 -13.11
CA ILE A 36 -17.34 -13.84 -13.69
C ILE A 36 -16.39 -14.58 -12.76
N VAL A 37 -16.95 -15.33 -11.84
CA VAL A 37 -16.17 -16.12 -10.91
C VAL A 37 -15.76 -17.42 -11.59
N ASP A 38 -14.47 -17.61 -11.80
CA ASP A 38 -13.95 -18.88 -12.23
C ASP A 38 -13.85 -19.86 -11.05
N LYS A 39 -14.94 -20.59 -10.80
CA LYS A 39 -15.01 -21.61 -9.75
C LYS A 39 -13.96 -22.71 -9.90
N GLU A 40 -13.55 -23.01 -11.15
CA GLU A 40 -12.52 -24.02 -11.39
C GLU A 40 -11.16 -23.56 -10.86
N TYR A 41 -10.85 -22.29 -11.05
CA TYR A 41 -9.60 -21.72 -10.52
C TYR A 41 -9.56 -21.78 -8.99
N TYR A 42 -10.63 -21.40 -8.31
CA TYR A 42 -10.74 -21.57 -6.83
C TYR A 42 -10.59 -23.03 -6.42
N ARG A 43 -11.19 -23.96 -7.18
CA ARG A 43 -11.08 -25.39 -6.88
C ARG A 43 -9.64 -25.88 -6.99
N GLU A 44 -8.89 -25.46 -8.01
CA GLU A 44 -7.48 -25.84 -8.19
C GLU A 44 -6.60 -25.26 -7.09
N LEU A 45 -6.79 -24.00 -6.71
CA LEU A 45 -6.12 -23.39 -5.57
C LEU A 45 -6.44 -24.15 -4.26
N GLY A 46 -7.70 -24.54 -4.06
CA GLY A 46 -8.11 -25.36 -2.92
C GLY A 46 -7.46 -26.75 -2.90
N LYS A 47 -7.33 -27.40 -4.05
CA LYS A 47 -6.59 -28.68 -4.20
C LYS A 47 -5.10 -28.54 -3.85
N SER A 48 -4.52 -27.38 -4.14
CA SER A 48 -3.13 -27.04 -3.77
C SER A 48 -2.91 -26.79 -2.28
N GLY A 49 -3.98 -26.81 -1.46
CA GLY A 49 -3.91 -26.62 -0.01
C GLY A 49 -4.14 -25.19 0.45
N ILE A 50 -4.42 -24.24 -0.45
CA ILE A 50 -4.75 -22.86 -0.08
C ILE A 50 -6.12 -22.84 0.58
N ARG A 51 -6.23 -22.16 1.74
CA ARG A 51 -7.45 -22.04 2.53
C ARG A 51 -7.79 -20.60 2.93
N ILE A 52 -6.89 -19.66 2.73
CA ILE A 52 -7.12 -18.25 3.04
C ILE A 52 -7.12 -17.47 1.73
N PHE A 53 -8.23 -16.76 1.48
CA PHE A 53 -8.44 -16.00 0.25
C PHE A 53 -8.73 -14.53 0.57
N PHE A 54 -8.07 -13.62 -0.15
CA PHE A 54 -8.46 -12.22 -0.16
C PHE A 54 -9.53 -12.02 -1.23
N LEU A 55 -10.70 -11.51 -0.85
CA LEU A 55 -11.75 -11.13 -1.78
C LEU A 55 -11.93 -9.61 -1.76
N ILE A 56 -12.07 -9.01 -2.93
CA ILE A 56 -12.18 -7.57 -3.08
C ILE A 56 -13.58 -7.11 -2.73
N CYS A 57 -13.66 -6.06 -1.92
CA CYS A 57 -14.92 -5.42 -1.55
C CYS A 57 -14.71 -3.90 -1.43
N ASP A 58 -15.56 -3.11 -2.04
CA ASP A 58 -15.60 -1.67 -1.79
C ASP A 58 -16.56 -1.36 -0.63
N THR A 59 -16.44 -0.15 -0.08
CA THR A 59 -17.51 0.34 0.81
C THR A 59 -18.79 0.57 0.00
N ILE A 60 -19.95 0.38 0.63
CA ILE A 60 -21.23 0.68 0.01
C ILE A 60 -21.39 2.17 -0.33
N TRP A 61 -20.58 3.03 0.27
CA TRP A 61 -20.47 4.43 -0.07
C TRP A 61 -19.90 4.65 -1.47
N LEU A 62 -18.86 3.90 -1.82
CA LEU A 62 -18.21 3.98 -3.12
C LEU A 62 -19.01 3.20 -4.19
N LYS A 63 -19.46 2.00 -3.84
CA LYS A 63 -20.16 1.08 -4.74
C LYS A 63 -21.42 0.52 -4.05
N PRO A 64 -22.61 1.01 -4.40
CA PRO A 64 -23.84 0.64 -3.68
C PRO A 64 -24.14 -0.86 -3.65
N ASN A 65 -23.77 -1.61 -4.70
CA ASN A 65 -23.95 -3.06 -4.81
C ASN A 65 -22.70 -3.88 -4.37
N ALA A 66 -21.79 -3.27 -3.58
CA ALA A 66 -20.56 -3.95 -3.14
C ALA A 66 -20.83 -5.21 -2.34
N ILE A 67 -21.89 -5.24 -1.55
CA ILE A 67 -22.24 -6.39 -0.72
C ILE A 67 -22.75 -7.56 -1.56
N GLU A 68 -23.59 -7.31 -2.53
CA GLU A 68 -24.12 -8.32 -3.45
C GLU A 68 -22.99 -8.97 -4.25
N LEU A 69 -22.06 -8.16 -4.78
CA LEU A 69 -20.90 -8.66 -5.50
C LEU A 69 -19.97 -9.50 -4.62
N PHE A 70 -19.72 -9.03 -3.40
CA PHE A 70 -18.91 -9.76 -2.43
C PHE A 70 -19.56 -11.10 -2.04
N GLU A 71 -20.87 -11.11 -1.81
CA GLU A 71 -21.62 -12.32 -1.46
C GLU A 71 -21.59 -13.34 -2.60
N GLU A 72 -21.75 -12.89 -3.85
CA GLU A 72 -21.67 -13.75 -5.03
C GLU A 72 -20.31 -14.43 -5.12
N GLU A 73 -19.22 -13.68 -4.98
CA GLU A 73 -17.85 -14.22 -5.01
C GLU A 73 -17.57 -15.15 -3.84
N ALA A 74 -17.96 -14.76 -2.62
CA ALA A 74 -17.80 -15.59 -1.43
C ALA A 74 -18.55 -16.94 -1.54
N ASN A 75 -19.78 -16.91 -2.09
CA ASN A 75 -20.57 -18.11 -2.31
C ASN A 75 -19.92 -19.03 -3.35
N ALA A 76 -19.40 -18.45 -4.43
CA ALA A 76 -18.73 -19.22 -5.48
C ALA A 76 -17.45 -19.89 -4.97
N LEU A 77 -16.64 -19.18 -4.14
CA LEU A 77 -15.49 -19.77 -3.47
C LEU A 77 -15.91 -20.93 -2.53
N LEU A 78 -16.86 -20.67 -1.63
CA LEU A 78 -17.26 -21.63 -0.61
C LEU A 78 -18.02 -22.86 -1.16
N GLU A 79 -18.61 -22.76 -2.35
CA GLU A 79 -19.19 -23.91 -3.04
C GLU A 79 -18.13 -24.95 -3.42
N VAL A 80 -16.92 -24.50 -3.81
CA VAL A 80 -15.85 -25.39 -4.30
C VAL A 80 -14.72 -25.60 -3.29
N VAL A 81 -14.56 -24.72 -2.32
CA VAL A 81 -13.62 -24.81 -1.18
C VAL A 81 -14.38 -24.52 0.13
N PRO A 82 -15.21 -25.43 0.61
CA PRO A 82 -16.15 -25.17 1.73
C PRO A 82 -15.45 -24.91 3.07
N ASP A 83 -14.20 -25.31 3.20
CA ASP A 83 -13.34 -25.06 4.36
C ASP A 83 -12.46 -23.79 4.24
N ALA A 84 -12.65 -23.00 3.17
CA ALA A 84 -11.92 -21.74 3.00
C ALA A 84 -12.30 -20.68 4.06
N TYR A 85 -11.35 -19.80 4.34
CA TYR A 85 -11.52 -18.56 5.09
C TYR A 85 -11.27 -17.35 4.19
N ILE A 86 -11.98 -16.28 4.49
CA ILE A 86 -12.00 -15.07 3.66
C ILE A 86 -11.47 -13.89 4.48
N ILE A 87 -10.62 -13.10 3.86
CA ILE A 87 -10.20 -11.77 4.35
C ILE A 87 -10.66 -10.74 3.32
N PRO A 88 -11.80 -10.05 3.56
CA PRO A 88 -12.24 -8.98 2.66
C PRO A 88 -11.20 -7.88 2.56
N ARG A 89 -10.80 -7.52 1.34
CA ARG A 89 -9.97 -6.35 1.03
C ARG A 89 -10.89 -5.19 0.76
N ILE A 90 -10.98 -4.26 1.72
CA ILE A 90 -11.97 -3.18 1.71
C ILE A 90 -11.37 -1.90 1.16
N GLY A 91 -11.90 -1.44 0.02
CA GLY A 91 -11.57 -0.14 -0.58
C GLY A 91 -12.18 1.03 0.20
N LEU A 92 -11.33 1.92 0.72
CA LEU A 92 -11.72 3.06 1.57
C LEU A 92 -11.76 4.39 0.81
N HIS A 93 -11.83 4.33 -0.51
CA HIS A 93 -11.79 5.52 -1.35
C HIS A 93 -13.05 6.38 -1.17
N PRO A 94 -12.93 7.72 -1.25
CA PRO A 94 -14.07 8.61 -1.28
C PRO A 94 -14.74 8.60 -2.66
N THR A 95 -16.02 9.01 -2.73
CA THR A 95 -16.70 9.28 -3.99
C THR A 95 -16.23 10.59 -4.63
N ASN A 96 -16.45 10.74 -5.93
CA ASN A 96 -16.14 11.98 -6.65
C ASN A 96 -16.91 13.19 -6.07
N GLU A 97 -18.16 12.98 -5.67
CA GLU A 97 -18.99 14.01 -5.04
C GLU A 97 -18.36 14.50 -3.74
N TRP A 98 -17.87 13.56 -2.90
CA TRP A 98 -17.22 13.94 -1.65
C TRP A 98 -15.94 14.76 -1.90
N ILE A 99 -15.14 14.41 -2.90
CA ILE A 99 -13.94 15.15 -3.29
C ILE A 99 -14.30 16.58 -3.70
N MET A 100 -15.31 16.74 -4.56
CA MET A 100 -15.78 18.06 -5.03
C MET A 100 -16.35 18.92 -3.90
N GLU A 101 -17.05 18.32 -2.94
CA GLU A 101 -17.60 19.00 -1.78
C GLU A 101 -16.56 19.37 -0.71
N ASN A 102 -15.36 18.78 -0.78
CA ASN A 102 -14.32 18.94 0.23
C ASN A 102 -12.96 19.38 -0.35
N PRO A 103 -12.87 20.52 -1.05
CA PRO A 103 -11.66 20.93 -1.75
C PRO A 103 -10.47 21.24 -0.83
N GLY A 104 -10.69 21.45 0.46
CA GLY A 104 -9.63 21.60 1.47
C GLY A 104 -8.99 20.27 1.89
N GLU A 105 -9.61 19.15 1.54
CA GLU A 105 -9.16 17.79 1.85
C GLU A 105 -8.51 17.12 0.63
N VAL A 106 -8.28 17.87 -0.44
CA VAL A 106 -7.69 17.40 -1.70
C VAL A 106 -6.26 17.91 -1.80
N PHE A 107 -5.34 17.04 -2.21
CA PHE A 107 -3.93 17.37 -2.46
C PHE A 107 -3.82 18.60 -3.37
N LYS A 108 -2.89 19.49 -3.04
CA LYS A 108 -2.62 20.71 -3.83
C LYS A 108 -1.13 20.94 -4.00
N TYR A 109 -0.75 21.33 -5.21
CA TYR A 109 0.58 21.83 -5.48
C TYR A 109 0.76 23.32 -5.06
N ASN A 110 2.00 23.79 -5.10
CA ASN A 110 2.40 25.15 -4.76
C ASN A 110 1.73 26.24 -5.62
N ASP A 111 1.29 25.90 -6.81
CA ASP A 111 0.54 26.80 -7.72
C ASP A 111 -0.98 26.80 -7.44
N GLY A 112 -1.43 26.02 -6.45
CA GLY A 112 -2.83 25.86 -6.08
C GLY A 112 -3.59 24.83 -6.93
N THR A 113 -2.96 24.20 -7.91
CA THR A 113 -3.61 23.17 -8.73
C THR A 113 -3.81 21.87 -7.95
N SER A 114 -4.88 21.16 -8.31
CA SER A 114 -5.21 19.83 -7.83
C SER A 114 -5.55 19.02 -9.07
N PRO A 115 -4.55 18.41 -9.72
CA PRO A 115 -4.79 17.70 -10.96
C PRO A 115 -5.66 16.47 -10.75
N GLU A 116 -6.44 16.14 -11.78
CA GLU A 116 -7.16 14.89 -11.83
C GLU A 116 -6.20 13.72 -11.63
N ALA A 117 -6.65 12.71 -10.93
CA ALA A 117 -5.85 11.54 -10.60
C ALA A 117 -6.59 10.26 -11.00
N TYR A 118 -5.94 9.42 -11.79
CA TYR A 118 -6.51 8.14 -12.17
C TYR A 118 -6.38 7.15 -11.02
N LEU A 119 -7.50 6.81 -10.41
CA LEU A 119 -7.56 5.77 -9.38
C LEU A 119 -7.75 4.42 -10.05
N PHE A 120 -6.80 3.55 -9.82
CA PHE A 120 -6.87 2.15 -10.21
C PHE A 120 -6.97 1.28 -8.95
N SER A 121 -8.07 0.57 -8.80
CA SER A 121 -8.22 -0.53 -7.85
C SER A 121 -8.76 -1.75 -8.58
N GLU A 122 -8.69 -2.92 -7.98
CA GLU A 122 -9.12 -4.15 -8.64
C GLU A 122 -10.62 -4.18 -8.93
N SER A 123 -11.43 -3.44 -8.17
CA SER A 123 -12.89 -3.40 -8.33
C SER A 123 -13.42 -2.10 -8.89
N TYR A 124 -12.56 -1.08 -9.01
CA TYR A 124 -13.01 0.26 -9.36
C TYR A 124 -11.91 1.06 -10.07
N GLU A 125 -12.20 1.52 -11.27
CA GLU A 125 -11.36 2.48 -12.02
C GLU A 125 -12.14 3.76 -12.22
N THR A 126 -11.55 4.88 -11.86
CA THR A 126 -12.16 6.18 -12.09
C THR A 126 -11.11 7.26 -12.19
N LEU A 127 -11.48 8.33 -12.88
CA LEU A 127 -10.76 9.58 -12.83
C LEU A 127 -11.31 10.39 -11.67
N LEU A 128 -10.48 10.58 -10.64
CA LEU A 128 -10.80 11.44 -9.53
C LEU A 128 -10.65 12.91 -9.94
N PRO A 129 -11.55 13.81 -9.54
CA PRO A 129 -11.43 15.25 -9.79
C PRO A 129 -10.26 15.89 -9.01
N GLY A 130 -9.53 15.12 -8.27
CA GLY A 130 -8.32 15.44 -7.52
C GLY A 130 -7.95 14.31 -6.58
N MET A 131 -6.67 14.12 -6.28
CA MET A 131 -6.24 13.14 -5.29
C MET A 131 -6.61 13.62 -3.88
N TYR A 132 -7.45 12.86 -3.17
CA TYR A 132 -7.74 13.17 -1.77
C TYR A 132 -6.50 12.99 -0.89
N SER A 133 -6.35 13.84 0.11
CA SER A 133 -5.22 13.74 1.04
C SER A 133 -5.36 12.51 1.92
N LEU A 134 -4.38 11.61 1.87
CA LEU A 134 -4.33 10.45 2.75
C LEU A 134 -4.14 10.84 4.23
N CYS A 135 -3.85 12.11 4.51
CA CYS A 135 -3.78 12.68 5.85
C CYS A 135 -5.10 13.31 6.30
N SER A 136 -6.17 13.29 5.48
CA SER A 136 -7.43 13.96 5.80
C SER A 136 -8.17 13.32 6.97
N GLN A 137 -8.32 14.06 8.06
CA GLN A 137 -9.14 13.63 9.21
C GLN A 137 -10.62 13.47 8.82
N LYS A 138 -11.13 14.40 8.00
CA LYS A 138 -12.52 14.39 7.54
C LYS A 138 -12.84 13.16 6.68
N TRP A 139 -11.89 12.78 5.80
CA TRP A 139 -11.99 11.53 5.06
C TRP A 139 -11.95 10.31 5.99
N ARG A 140 -10.99 10.24 6.93
CA ARG A 140 -10.89 9.14 7.90
C ARG A 140 -12.22 8.92 8.63
N GLU A 141 -12.84 9.99 9.12
CA GLU A 141 -14.11 9.92 9.86
C GLU A 141 -15.27 9.43 8.98
N LYS A 142 -15.37 9.97 7.77
CA LYS A 142 -16.42 9.55 6.82
C LYS A 142 -16.20 8.11 6.38
N ALA A 143 -15.01 7.78 5.87
CA ALA A 143 -14.68 6.44 5.40
C ALA A 143 -14.75 5.40 6.53
N GLY A 144 -14.35 5.75 7.76
CA GLY A 144 -14.50 4.87 8.92
C GLY A 144 -15.95 4.55 9.27
N THR A 145 -16.84 5.53 9.15
CA THR A 145 -18.28 5.30 9.32
C THR A 145 -18.80 4.35 8.24
N GLU A 146 -18.40 4.56 7.00
CA GLU A 146 -18.84 3.72 5.88
C GLU A 146 -18.20 2.32 5.91
N LEU A 147 -16.97 2.20 6.37
CA LEU A 147 -16.32 0.92 6.64
C LEU A 147 -17.16 0.09 7.61
N LEU A 148 -17.52 0.66 8.76
CA LEU A 148 -18.34 -0.07 9.74
C LEU A 148 -19.74 -0.42 9.24
N LYS A 149 -20.38 0.44 8.44
CA LYS A 149 -21.66 0.12 7.81
C LYS A 149 -21.54 -1.05 6.85
N THR A 150 -20.54 -1.03 5.98
CA THR A 150 -20.24 -2.11 5.03
C THR A 150 -19.93 -3.40 5.78
N TRP A 151 -19.04 -3.34 6.76
CA TRP A 151 -18.64 -4.49 7.55
C TRP A 151 -19.81 -5.14 8.30
N ASN A 152 -20.67 -4.31 8.87
CA ASN A 152 -21.89 -4.81 9.55
C ASN A 152 -22.86 -5.54 8.59
N GLN A 153 -22.83 -5.23 7.30
CA GLN A 153 -23.60 -5.99 6.30
C GLN A 153 -22.89 -7.29 5.95
N ILE A 154 -21.58 -7.28 5.71
CA ILE A 154 -20.76 -8.49 5.48
C ILE A 154 -20.98 -9.51 6.63
N MET A 155 -20.97 -9.04 7.87
CA MET A 155 -21.14 -9.90 9.05
C MET A 155 -22.58 -10.47 9.25
N LYS A 156 -23.51 -10.11 8.37
CA LYS A 156 -24.86 -10.70 8.32
C LYS A 156 -25.02 -11.73 7.19
N LEU A 157 -24.04 -11.82 6.29
CA LEU A 157 -24.08 -12.76 5.18
C LEU A 157 -23.91 -14.21 5.68
N PRO A 158 -24.38 -15.20 4.92
CA PRO A 158 -24.19 -16.61 5.26
C PRO A 158 -22.72 -17.02 5.45
N CYS A 159 -21.80 -16.35 4.73
CA CYS A 159 -20.36 -16.58 4.82
C CYS A 159 -19.68 -15.93 6.05
N ALA A 160 -20.40 -15.20 6.92
CA ALA A 160 -19.80 -14.46 8.04
C ALA A 160 -18.95 -15.35 8.98
N GLY A 161 -19.33 -16.61 9.19
CA GLY A 161 -18.55 -17.56 9.97
C GLY A 161 -17.22 -17.99 9.34
N ARG A 162 -16.97 -17.59 8.09
CA ARG A 162 -15.72 -17.83 7.35
C ARG A 162 -14.85 -16.57 7.21
N ILE A 163 -15.27 -15.42 7.74
CA ILE A 163 -14.48 -14.20 7.73
C ILE A 163 -13.40 -14.29 8.82
N ALA A 164 -12.14 -14.25 8.40
CA ALA A 164 -10.98 -14.37 9.28
C ALA A 164 -10.33 -13.01 9.62
N GLY A 165 -10.58 -11.97 8.83
CA GLY A 165 -9.94 -10.68 9.03
C GLY A 165 -10.44 -9.61 8.08
N CYS A 166 -9.79 -8.44 8.14
CA CYS A 166 -10.02 -7.29 7.27
C CYS A 166 -8.69 -6.82 6.69
N PHE A 167 -8.67 -6.56 5.38
CA PHE A 167 -7.54 -6.00 4.68
C PHE A 167 -7.90 -4.58 4.20
N LEU A 168 -7.25 -3.57 4.78
CA LEU A 168 -7.57 -2.15 4.56
C LEU A 168 -6.83 -1.64 3.33
N ALA A 169 -7.54 -1.04 2.39
CA ALA A 169 -7.02 -0.59 1.11
C ALA A 169 -7.43 0.87 0.82
N ALA A 170 -6.47 1.71 0.44
CA ALA A 170 -6.69 3.10 0.03
C ALA A 170 -5.50 3.64 -0.78
N GLY A 171 -5.65 4.81 -1.36
CA GLY A 171 -4.58 5.44 -2.14
C GLY A 171 -4.37 4.84 -3.52
N GLY A 172 -3.23 5.10 -4.14
CA GLY A 172 -2.89 4.58 -5.45
C GLY A 172 -2.83 3.06 -5.45
N THR A 173 -3.40 2.41 -6.44
CA THR A 173 -3.53 0.94 -6.55
C THR A 173 -3.98 0.25 -5.25
N SER A 174 -4.67 1.00 -4.38
CA SER A 174 -5.09 0.54 -3.04
C SER A 174 -3.95 0.26 -2.04
N GLU A 175 -2.74 0.76 -2.30
CA GLU A 175 -1.50 0.42 -1.57
C GLU A 175 -1.00 1.53 -0.64
N TRP A 176 -1.85 2.48 -0.27
CA TRP A 176 -1.56 3.56 0.68
C TRP A 176 -0.45 4.52 0.24
N TYR A 177 -0.38 4.83 -1.02
CA TYR A 177 0.47 5.89 -1.54
C TYR A 177 -0.32 6.93 -2.34
N TYR A 178 0.28 8.08 -2.56
CA TYR A 178 -0.31 9.10 -3.43
C TYR A 178 -0.04 8.76 -4.89
N ILE A 179 -1.04 8.90 -5.75
CA ILE A 179 -0.91 8.72 -7.20
C ILE A 179 -0.06 9.84 -7.80
N LEU A 180 -0.17 11.05 -7.22
CA LEU A 180 0.58 12.22 -7.63
C LEU A 180 1.88 12.32 -6.83
N PRO A 181 3.01 12.64 -7.46
CA PRO A 181 4.26 12.85 -6.75
C PRO A 181 4.18 14.09 -5.85
N ALA A 182 4.74 13.99 -4.65
CA ALA A 182 4.87 15.15 -3.78
C ALA A 182 5.80 16.22 -4.37
N VAL A 183 6.69 15.84 -5.28
CA VAL A 183 7.61 16.74 -5.99
C VAL A 183 7.68 16.33 -7.44
N ASP A 184 7.40 17.27 -8.34
CA ASP A 184 7.55 17.15 -9.80
C ASP A 184 8.49 18.26 -10.26
N GLU A 185 9.79 17.94 -10.30
CA GLU A 185 10.82 18.95 -10.65
C GLU A 185 10.70 19.45 -12.09
N GLU A 186 10.27 18.60 -13.02
CA GLU A 186 10.15 18.97 -14.43
C GLU A 186 9.10 20.07 -14.63
N LYS A 187 8.02 20.01 -13.83
CA LYS A 187 6.94 21.00 -13.85
C LYS A 187 7.12 22.13 -12.84
N GLY A 188 8.12 22.04 -11.98
CA GLY A 188 8.32 23.02 -10.91
C GLY A 188 7.28 22.92 -9.80
N LEU A 189 6.62 21.77 -9.64
CA LEU A 189 5.54 21.55 -8.70
C LEU A 189 6.03 20.82 -7.44
N TYR A 190 5.46 21.19 -6.29
CA TYR A 190 5.67 20.47 -5.03
C TYR A 190 4.44 20.66 -4.11
N GLY A 191 4.18 19.72 -3.21
CA GLY A 191 3.02 19.69 -2.32
C GLY A 191 3.27 18.78 -1.11
N ASP A 192 2.33 18.62 -0.21
CA ASP A 192 0.90 18.90 -0.30
C ASP A 192 0.56 20.24 0.39
N PHE A 193 -0.09 21.15 -0.31
CA PHE A 193 -0.59 22.41 0.23
C PHE A 193 -2.06 22.34 0.67
N SER A 194 -2.65 21.15 0.75
CA SER A 194 -4.00 20.99 1.28
C SER A 194 -4.09 21.42 2.74
N GLU A 195 -5.28 21.89 3.13
CA GLU A 195 -5.55 22.24 4.53
C GLU A 195 -5.43 21.01 5.45
N SER A 196 -5.77 19.82 4.93
CA SER A 196 -5.63 18.57 5.67
C SER A 196 -4.17 18.25 5.98
N PHE A 197 -3.27 18.31 5.00
CA PHE A 197 -1.86 18.03 5.23
C PHE A 197 -1.20 19.09 6.13
N LYS A 198 -1.50 20.37 5.91
CA LYS A 198 -0.99 21.45 6.78
C LYS A 198 -1.36 21.22 8.26
N ARG A 199 -2.61 20.81 8.53
CA ARG A 199 -3.03 20.47 9.90
C ARG A 199 -2.24 19.30 10.48
N GLU A 200 -2.05 18.23 9.71
CA GLU A 200 -1.29 17.06 10.18
C GLU A 200 0.20 17.37 10.34
N PHE A 201 0.77 18.16 9.43
CA PHE A 201 2.15 18.62 9.55
C PHE A 201 2.35 19.48 10.79
N GLY A 202 1.43 20.42 11.06
CA GLY A 202 1.46 21.21 12.31
C GLY A 202 1.36 20.36 13.57
N LYS A 203 0.51 19.32 13.57
CA LYS A 203 0.44 18.36 14.69
C LYS A 203 1.76 17.60 14.87
N TYR A 204 2.36 17.14 13.77
CA TYR A 204 3.67 16.49 13.80
C TYR A 204 4.73 17.40 14.41
N LEU A 205 4.84 18.64 13.92
CA LEU A 205 5.80 19.64 14.42
C LEU A 205 5.58 19.92 15.90
N LYS A 206 4.32 20.10 16.34
CA LYS A 206 3.98 20.30 17.76
C LYS A 206 4.37 19.09 18.62
N SER A 207 4.15 17.88 18.12
CA SER A 207 4.54 16.66 18.84
C SER A 207 6.05 16.49 18.94
N THR A 208 6.80 16.99 17.96
CA THR A 208 8.27 16.90 17.89
C THR A 208 8.93 17.99 18.74
N TYR A 209 8.58 19.23 18.50
CA TYR A 209 9.27 20.39 19.08
C TYR A 209 8.70 20.90 20.40
N LYS A 210 7.46 20.58 20.73
CA LYS A 210 6.71 20.97 21.94
C LYS A 210 6.36 22.46 22.00
N THR A 211 7.28 23.36 21.63
CA THR A 211 7.06 24.82 21.60
C THR A 211 7.46 25.40 20.23
N GLU A 212 6.87 26.54 19.86
CA GLU A 212 7.21 27.23 18.61
C GLU A 212 8.62 27.83 18.65
N GLU A 213 9.12 28.21 19.83
CA GLU A 213 10.48 28.71 20.02
C GLU A 213 11.50 27.62 19.63
N ASN A 214 11.26 26.37 20.07
CA ASN A 214 12.11 25.25 19.71
C ASN A 214 12.06 24.96 18.22
N LEU A 215 10.87 25.01 17.61
CA LEU A 215 10.69 24.85 16.17
C LEU A 215 11.45 25.92 15.38
N LYS A 216 11.23 27.20 15.72
CA LYS A 216 11.88 28.34 15.08
C LYS A 216 13.40 28.29 15.21
N LYS A 217 13.88 27.91 16.38
CA LYS A 217 15.32 27.75 16.64
C LYS A 217 15.91 26.62 15.77
N GLN A 218 15.25 25.46 15.71
CA GLN A 218 15.75 24.31 14.97
C GLN A 218 15.73 24.54 13.46
N TRP A 219 14.65 25.13 12.93
CA TRP A 219 14.51 25.44 11.52
C TRP A 219 15.27 26.72 11.12
N LYS A 220 15.82 27.47 12.11
CA LYS A 220 16.45 28.79 11.88
C LYS A 220 15.52 29.72 11.10
N ASN A 221 14.22 29.65 11.37
CA ASN A 221 13.17 30.39 10.69
C ASN A 221 12.13 30.92 11.68
N ASN A 222 12.04 32.24 11.79
CA ASN A 222 11.11 32.90 12.72
C ASN A 222 9.65 32.95 12.23
N ASN A 223 9.41 32.63 10.95
CA ASN A 223 8.09 32.73 10.32
C ASN A 223 7.28 31.43 10.37
N VAL A 224 7.87 30.33 10.86
CA VAL A 224 7.18 29.05 11.00
C VAL A 224 6.38 29.00 12.30
N SER A 225 5.19 28.38 12.24
CA SER A 225 4.37 28.05 13.41
C SER A 225 3.72 26.69 13.26
N PHE A 226 3.13 26.17 14.33
CA PHE A 226 2.37 24.91 14.25
C PHE A 226 1.07 25.06 13.48
N GLU A 227 0.48 26.24 13.47
CA GLU A 227 -0.76 26.54 12.74
C GLU A 227 -0.50 26.82 11.25
N ASN A 228 0.69 27.33 10.94
CA ASN A 228 1.09 27.63 9.55
C ASN A 228 2.48 27.04 9.27
N PRO A 229 2.58 25.71 9.14
CA PRO A 229 3.82 25.06 8.75
C PRO A 229 4.22 25.44 7.32
N ILE A 230 5.50 25.66 7.11
CA ILE A 230 6.03 26.02 5.79
C ILE A 230 6.38 24.73 5.05
N ILE A 231 5.77 24.53 3.88
CA ILE A 231 6.13 23.44 2.97
C ILE A 231 7.46 23.81 2.29
N PRO A 232 8.51 22.99 2.40
CA PRO A 232 9.80 23.28 1.80
C PRO A 232 9.72 23.41 0.28
N GLY A 233 10.39 24.43 -0.27
CA GLY A 233 10.46 24.65 -1.72
C GLY A 233 11.40 23.66 -2.44
N LEU A 234 11.30 23.61 -3.77
CA LEU A 234 12.09 22.72 -4.62
C LEU A 234 13.60 22.89 -4.46
N ASP A 235 14.05 24.12 -4.19
CA ASP A 235 15.46 24.46 -3.95
C ASP A 235 16.06 23.76 -2.75
N LYS A 236 15.21 23.32 -1.82
CA LYS A 236 15.60 22.60 -0.60
C LYS A 236 15.50 21.09 -0.74
N HIS A 237 14.69 20.58 -1.67
CA HIS A 237 14.61 19.15 -1.91
C HIS A 237 15.87 18.68 -2.67
N TYR A 238 16.49 17.63 -2.16
CA TYR A 238 17.75 17.10 -2.71
C TYR A 238 17.60 16.31 -4.01
N TYR A 239 16.43 16.35 -4.66
CA TYR A 239 16.20 15.54 -5.87
C TYR A 239 17.10 15.90 -7.03
N LYS A 240 17.43 17.18 -7.21
CA LYS A 240 18.47 17.61 -8.19
C LYS A 240 19.85 17.03 -7.88
N HIS A 241 20.03 16.55 -6.65
CA HIS A 241 21.26 16.00 -6.14
C HIS A 241 21.08 14.53 -5.73
N GLN A 242 19.87 14.03 -5.80
CA GLN A 242 19.63 12.61 -5.68
C GLN A 242 20.23 12.01 -6.92
N VAL A 243 21.45 11.60 -6.71
CA VAL A 243 22.23 10.73 -7.50
C VAL A 243 21.40 10.25 -8.65
N ASP A 244 21.95 10.48 -9.75
CA ASP A 244 21.83 9.67 -10.92
C ASP A 244 21.95 8.19 -10.49
N ILE A 245 20.84 7.66 -9.91
CA ILE A 245 20.73 6.24 -9.58
C ILE A 245 20.89 5.45 -10.88
N ASP A 246 20.52 6.04 -12.01
CA ASP A 246 20.79 5.51 -13.34
C ASP A 246 22.31 5.47 -13.67
N ALA A 247 23.12 6.33 -13.06
CA ALA A 247 24.57 6.24 -13.20
C ALA A 247 25.22 5.17 -12.30
N MET A 248 24.56 4.82 -11.19
CA MET A 248 25.02 3.73 -10.32
C MET A 248 24.49 2.36 -10.73
N MET A 249 23.38 2.32 -11.47
CA MET A 249 22.83 1.07 -11.99
C MET A 249 23.32 0.83 -13.41
N PRO A 250 23.73 -0.39 -13.77
CA PRO A 250 24.04 -0.71 -15.16
C PRO A 250 22.84 -0.34 -16.05
N ARG A 251 23.08 0.46 -17.09
CA ARG A 251 22.05 0.96 -18.04
C ARG A 251 21.08 -0.11 -18.58
N ASN A 252 21.44 -1.35 -18.49
CA ASN A 252 20.66 -2.52 -18.91
C ASN A 252 19.55 -2.92 -17.92
N MET A 253 19.51 -2.36 -16.71
CA MET A 253 18.40 -2.63 -15.77
C MET A 253 17.13 -1.83 -16.09
N TYR A 254 17.27 -0.72 -16.83
CA TYR A 254 16.17 0.12 -17.31
C TYR A 254 16.19 0.23 -18.83
N ALA A 255 16.23 -0.90 -19.51
CA ALA A 255 16.37 -0.95 -20.97
C ALA A 255 15.27 -0.23 -21.78
N ASN A 256 14.35 0.47 -21.14
CA ASN A 256 13.27 1.21 -21.80
C ASN A 256 13.02 2.63 -21.27
N SER A 257 13.95 3.26 -20.55
CA SER A 257 13.83 4.69 -20.36
C SER A 257 14.32 5.41 -21.60
N ASP A 258 13.41 5.85 -22.45
CA ASP A 258 13.67 6.82 -23.52
C ASP A 258 14.07 8.22 -22.96
N SER A 259 14.54 8.27 -21.74
CA SER A 259 15.04 9.51 -21.14
C SER A 259 16.37 9.88 -21.81
N PRO A 260 16.39 10.92 -22.63
CA PRO A 260 17.62 11.38 -23.23
C PRO A 260 18.46 12.06 -22.15
N ASN A 261 19.48 11.38 -21.68
CA ASN A 261 20.49 11.81 -20.73
C ASN A 261 19.95 12.27 -19.36
N PRO A 262 20.19 11.50 -18.31
CA PRO A 262 20.13 12.05 -16.96
C PRO A 262 21.09 13.24 -16.88
N PRO A 263 20.74 14.33 -16.22
CA PRO A 263 21.65 15.44 -16.03
C PRO A 263 22.90 14.93 -15.32
N ASN A 264 24.00 14.94 -16.04
CA ASN A 264 25.29 14.41 -15.59
C ASN A 264 25.90 15.38 -14.56
N ASN A 265 25.32 15.45 -13.39
CA ASN A 265 25.80 16.31 -12.31
C ASN A 265 26.62 15.54 -11.28
N GLY A 266 27.13 14.41 -11.63
CA GLY A 266 28.09 13.50 -10.97
C GLY A 266 28.73 13.83 -9.62
N THR A 267 28.32 14.92 -8.99
CA THR A 267 29.02 15.50 -7.84
C THR A 267 28.44 15.12 -6.49
N ASN A 268 27.27 14.44 -6.45
CA ASN A 268 26.58 14.21 -5.17
C ASN A 268 26.23 12.72 -4.92
N ILE A 269 26.84 11.82 -5.63
CA ILE A 269 26.72 10.38 -5.39
C ILE A 269 27.13 10.08 -3.96
N GLY A 270 26.19 9.56 -3.17
CA GLY A 270 26.43 9.18 -1.79
C GLY A 270 26.46 10.34 -0.79
N SER A 271 26.09 11.55 -1.18
CA SER A 271 25.98 12.65 -0.23
C SER A 271 24.68 12.54 0.56
N PHE A 272 24.80 12.45 1.87
CA PHE A 272 23.66 12.59 2.78
C PHE A 272 23.25 14.06 2.84
N ALA A 273 21.93 14.29 2.97
CA ALA A 273 21.41 15.62 3.28
C ALA A 273 22.04 16.15 4.58
N ASP A 274 22.54 17.37 4.55
CA ASP A 274 22.99 18.05 5.76
C ASP A 274 21.79 18.35 6.64
N PHE A 275 21.60 17.54 7.68
CA PHE A 275 20.46 17.64 8.58
C PHE A 275 20.33 19.05 9.20
N ASP A 276 21.44 19.68 9.55
CA ASP A 276 21.42 21.01 10.19
C ASP A 276 20.95 22.14 9.26
N LYS A 277 21.01 21.94 7.96
CA LYS A 277 20.55 22.88 6.94
C LYS A 277 19.17 22.58 6.40
N ASN A 278 18.71 21.33 6.54
CA ASN A 278 17.53 20.82 5.83
C ASN A 278 16.57 20.09 6.76
N VAL A 279 16.56 20.46 8.03
CA VAL A 279 15.68 19.85 9.02
C VAL A 279 14.19 20.02 8.66
N ASP A 280 13.82 21.11 8.00
CA ASP A 280 12.47 21.36 7.52
C ASP A 280 12.03 20.37 6.44
N VAL A 281 12.92 20.00 5.51
CA VAL A 281 12.66 18.95 4.51
C VAL A 281 12.53 17.58 5.15
N TYR A 282 13.41 17.28 6.12
CA TYR A 282 13.32 16.05 6.89
C TYR A 282 12.00 15.94 7.65
N ASP A 283 11.58 17.01 8.31
CA ASP A 283 10.31 17.06 9.03
C ASP A 283 9.11 16.93 8.09
N PHE A 284 9.17 17.55 6.92
CA PHE A 284 8.13 17.40 5.88
C PHE A 284 7.94 15.94 5.48
N TRP A 285 9.01 15.24 5.09
CA TRP A 285 8.94 13.85 4.69
C TRP A 285 8.51 12.94 5.85
N ARG A 286 8.97 13.21 7.05
CA ARG A 286 8.52 12.49 8.25
C ARG A 286 7.03 12.67 8.47
N ALA A 287 6.52 13.89 8.39
CA ALA A 287 5.10 14.17 8.53
C ALA A 287 4.27 13.49 7.43
N TRP A 288 4.76 13.53 6.19
CA TRP A 288 4.14 12.87 5.04
C TRP A 288 3.95 11.36 5.28
N HIS A 289 5.01 10.66 5.61
CA HIS A 289 4.97 9.23 5.86
C HIS A 289 4.18 8.86 7.11
N ILE A 290 4.35 9.59 8.19
CA ILE A 290 3.65 9.33 9.46
C ILE A 290 2.15 9.60 9.31
N GLY A 291 1.77 10.64 8.59
CA GLY A 291 0.36 10.97 8.36
C GLY A 291 -0.40 9.84 7.66
N VAL A 292 0.22 9.18 6.69
CA VAL A 292 -0.40 8.01 6.04
C VAL A 292 -0.44 6.81 6.99
N ALA A 293 0.62 6.53 7.73
CA ALA A 293 0.60 5.47 8.75
C ALA A 293 -0.49 5.70 9.81
N ASP A 294 -0.74 6.96 10.19
CA ASP A 294 -1.82 7.32 11.11
C ASP A 294 -3.20 7.04 10.53
N SER A 295 -3.36 7.18 9.20
CA SER A 295 -4.60 6.79 8.53
C SER A 295 -4.81 5.28 8.57
N VAL A 296 -3.77 4.51 8.26
CA VAL A 296 -3.85 3.04 8.39
C VAL A 296 -4.24 2.63 9.81
N LEU A 297 -3.59 3.23 10.81
CA LEU A 297 -3.87 2.96 12.22
C LEU A 297 -5.28 3.37 12.64
N TYR A 298 -5.77 4.51 12.15
CA TYR A 298 -7.13 4.95 12.43
C TYR A 298 -8.17 3.87 12.07
N PHE A 299 -8.07 3.32 10.88
CA PHE A 299 -9.00 2.28 10.42
C PHE A 299 -8.74 0.94 11.13
N ALA A 300 -7.49 0.59 11.36
CA ALA A 300 -7.13 -0.63 12.08
C ALA A 300 -7.62 -0.60 13.54
N ASP A 301 -7.46 0.52 14.23
CA ASP A 301 -7.97 0.72 15.59
C ASP A 301 -9.49 0.62 15.63
N LEU A 302 -10.16 1.21 14.62
CA LEU A 302 -11.60 1.14 14.47
C LEU A 302 -12.08 -0.31 14.31
N MET A 303 -11.40 -1.10 13.46
CA MET A 303 -11.72 -2.51 13.26
C MET A 303 -11.45 -3.33 14.53
N LYS A 304 -10.29 -3.21 15.14
CA LYS A 304 -9.96 -3.96 16.37
C LYS A 304 -10.84 -3.61 17.56
N LYS A 305 -11.29 -2.37 17.65
CA LYS A 305 -12.23 -1.96 18.70
C LYS A 305 -13.59 -2.66 18.57
N ASN A 306 -14.07 -2.86 17.35
CA ASN A 306 -15.39 -3.44 17.10
C ASN A 306 -15.32 -4.97 16.87
N TYR A 307 -14.20 -5.48 16.36
CA TYR A 307 -13.99 -6.88 15.99
C TYR A 307 -12.60 -7.36 16.46
N PRO A 308 -12.36 -7.52 17.77
CA PRO A 308 -11.04 -7.81 18.33
C PRO A 308 -10.48 -9.18 17.92
N ASP A 309 -11.35 -10.13 17.60
CA ASP A 309 -11.02 -11.52 17.28
C ASP A 309 -10.73 -11.75 15.78
N MET A 310 -10.53 -10.70 15.00
CA MET A 310 -10.22 -10.76 13.56
C MET A 310 -8.82 -10.25 13.28
N LEU A 311 -8.19 -10.81 12.27
CA LEU A 311 -6.95 -10.25 11.72
C LEU A 311 -7.22 -8.90 11.05
N VAL A 312 -6.31 -7.95 11.22
CA VAL A 312 -6.37 -6.67 10.52
C VAL A 312 -5.03 -6.40 9.86
N GLY A 313 -5.07 -6.13 8.57
CA GLY A 313 -3.89 -5.79 7.79
C GLY A 313 -4.14 -4.70 6.77
N ALA A 314 -3.08 -4.29 6.11
CA ALA A 314 -3.11 -3.29 5.06
C ALA A 314 -1.98 -3.52 4.06
N PHE A 315 -2.12 -3.03 2.84
CA PHE A 315 -0.96 -2.75 2.02
C PHE A 315 -0.13 -1.65 2.69
N TYR A 316 1.16 -1.86 2.74
CA TYR A 316 2.08 -0.82 3.17
C TYR A 316 3.50 -1.25 2.86
N GLY A 317 4.11 -0.75 1.80
CA GLY A 317 5.43 -1.26 1.47
C GLY A 317 5.95 -0.94 0.08
N ALA A 318 5.76 0.28 -0.41
CA ALA A 318 6.41 0.72 -1.64
C ALA A 318 7.91 1.04 -1.44
N TYR A 319 8.58 0.34 -0.50
CA TYR A 319 10.02 0.47 -0.30
C TYR A 319 10.81 -0.16 -1.44
N GLY A 320 11.88 0.50 -1.86
CA GLY A 320 12.84 -0.06 -2.81
C GLY A 320 12.45 0.06 -4.28
N CYS A 321 11.33 0.72 -4.61
CA CYS A 321 11.07 1.17 -5.97
C CYS A 321 11.46 2.63 -6.08
N THR A 322 12.44 2.93 -6.91
CA THR A 322 12.91 4.31 -7.17
C THR A 322 11.79 5.20 -7.69
N ASP A 323 10.93 4.65 -8.55
CA ASP A 323 9.78 5.35 -9.12
C ASP A 323 8.69 5.72 -8.09
N TYR A 324 8.61 4.98 -6.99
CA TYR A 324 7.64 5.22 -5.93
C TYR A 324 8.20 6.02 -4.74
N PHE A 325 9.48 6.39 -4.74
CA PHE A 325 10.07 7.10 -3.61
C PHE A 325 9.41 8.46 -3.38
N LEU A 326 9.11 9.20 -4.43
CA LEU A 326 8.43 10.50 -4.38
C LEU A 326 6.95 10.41 -4.02
N ASN A 327 6.33 9.26 -4.23
CA ASN A 327 4.93 8.98 -3.93
C ASN A 327 4.82 8.04 -2.73
N GLY A 328 5.91 7.35 -2.40
CA GLY A 328 5.98 6.36 -1.33
C GLY A 328 5.68 6.97 0.02
N THR A 329 4.96 6.22 0.85
CA THR A 329 4.51 6.69 2.16
C THR A 329 4.94 5.74 3.28
N CYS A 330 5.86 4.82 2.97
CA CYS A 330 6.17 3.68 3.84
C CYS A 330 7.17 3.97 4.97
N GLY A 331 7.63 5.22 5.15
CA GLY A 331 8.49 5.62 6.25
C GLY A 331 7.87 5.49 7.65
N GLY A 332 6.57 5.19 7.74
CA GLY A 332 5.85 4.93 8.98
C GLY A 332 5.83 3.45 9.44
N THR A 333 6.52 2.53 8.73
CA THR A 333 6.51 1.07 9.01
C THR A 333 6.76 0.75 10.48
N VAL A 334 7.74 1.39 11.13
CA VAL A 334 8.05 1.15 12.54
C VAL A 334 6.84 1.43 13.44
N LYS A 335 6.05 2.47 13.13
CA LYS A 335 4.85 2.82 13.89
C LYS A 335 3.78 1.74 13.74
N LEU A 336 3.57 1.23 12.53
CA LEU A 336 2.63 0.15 12.24
C LEU A 336 3.05 -1.16 12.93
N LEU A 337 4.32 -1.54 12.84
CA LEU A 337 4.83 -2.77 13.46
C LEU A 337 4.70 -2.77 14.99
N LYS A 338 4.79 -1.61 15.63
CA LYS A 338 4.61 -1.46 17.07
C LYS A 338 3.14 -1.40 17.51
N SER A 339 2.21 -1.21 16.59
CA SER A 339 0.78 -1.16 16.90
C SER A 339 0.24 -2.54 17.27
N LYS A 340 -0.74 -2.57 18.19
CA LYS A 340 -1.51 -3.77 18.53
C LYS A 340 -2.67 -4.01 17.56
N SER A 341 -3.01 -3.01 16.74
CA SER A 341 -4.18 -3.06 15.86
C SER A 341 -3.87 -3.59 14.46
N ILE A 342 -2.60 -3.69 14.09
CA ILE A 342 -2.14 -4.31 12.86
C ILE A 342 -1.60 -5.70 13.16
N ASP A 343 -2.05 -6.70 12.42
CA ASP A 343 -1.55 -8.07 12.47
C ASP A 343 -0.59 -8.34 11.31
N PHE A 344 -0.91 -7.83 10.11
CA PHE A 344 -0.07 -8.03 8.93
C PHE A 344 0.01 -6.79 8.04
N LEU A 345 1.10 -6.69 7.29
CA LEU A 345 1.23 -5.74 6.18
C LEU A 345 1.60 -6.52 4.91
N ALA A 346 1.11 -6.05 3.78
CA ALA A 346 1.37 -6.65 2.49
C ALA A 346 2.08 -5.67 1.55
N SER A 347 2.87 -6.19 0.64
CA SER A 347 3.39 -5.46 -0.52
C SER A 347 3.81 -6.42 -1.62
N PRO A 348 3.83 -5.98 -2.89
CA PRO A 348 4.44 -6.75 -3.95
C PRO A 348 5.92 -7.00 -3.67
N SER A 349 6.49 -8.00 -4.31
CA SER A 349 7.95 -8.13 -4.42
C SER A 349 8.52 -7.00 -5.30
N VAL A 350 9.83 -6.77 -5.22
CA VAL A 350 10.50 -5.78 -6.08
C VAL A 350 10.35 -6.18 -7.54
N TYR A 351 9.99 -5.23 -8.42
CA TYR A 351 9.77 -5.52 -9.85
C TYR A 351 11.08 -5.70 -10.62
N GLU A 352 12.15 -5.10 -10.12
CA GLU A 352 13.46 -5.27 -10.68
C GLU A 352 13.99 -6.67 -10.40
N ASN A 353 14.81 -7.17 -11.31
CA ASN A 353 15.51 -8.44 -11.17
C ASN A 353 14.58 -9.67 -11.01
N ARG A 354 13.42 -9.64 -11.70
CA ARG A 354 12.45 -10.75 -11.74
C ARG A 354 12.72 -11.77 -12.85
N LEU A 355 13.79 -11.58 -13.65
CA LEU A 355 14.18 -12.52 -14.70
C LEU A 355 14.54 -13.88 -14.14
N ASN A 356 14.60 -14.91 -15.00
CA ASN A 356 15.09 -16.23 -14.61
C ASN A 356 16.52 -16.12 -14.04
N GLY A 357 16.73 -16.72 -12.85
CA GLY A 357 17.98 -16.55 -12.10
C GLY A 357 18.10 -15.27 -11.28
N GLY A 358 17.15 -14.33 -11.41
CA GLY A 358 17.10 -13.12 -10.59
C GLY A 358 16.52 -13.38 -9.19
N TYR A 359 16.77 -12.46 -8.25
CA TYR A 359 16.33 -12.63 -6.86
C TYR A 359 14.90 -12.17 -6.59
N ALA A 360 14.39 -11.15 -7.31
CA ALA A 360 13.10 -10.49 -7.05
C ALA A 360 12.92 -10.16 -5.55
N GLY A 361 13.71 -9.22 -5.03
CA GLY A 361 13.82 -8.92 -3.60
C GLY A 361 12.51 -8.49 -2.93
N GLN A 362 12.56 -8.35 -1.61
CA GLN A 362 11.42 -7.89 -0.82
C GLN A 362 11.44 -6.38 -0.64
N ARG A 363 10.26 -5.76 -0.60
CA ARG A 363 10.12 -4.30 -0.38
C ARG A 363 10.10 -3.91 1.10
N GLN A 364 10.04 -4.88 2.01
CA GLN A 364 9.91 -4.63 3.44
C GLN A 364 11.07 -5.23 4.23
N PRO A 365 11.42 -4.64 5.37
CA PRO A 365 12.40 -5.20 6.29
C PRO A 365 11.80 -6.39 7.06
N PHE A 366 11.71 -7.56 6.42
CA PHE A 366 11.02 -8.76 6.93
C PHE A 366 11.49 -9.21 8.32
N ASP A 367 12.76 -9.07 8.66
CA ASP A 367 13.25 -9.36 10.01
C ASP A 367 12.59 -8.49 11.09
N SER A 368 12.26 -7.23 10.74
CA SER A 368 11.54 -6.34 11.65
C SER A 368 10.11 -6.82 11.92
N PHE A 369 9.46 -7.44 10.94
CA PHE A 369 8.16 -8.08 11.13
C PHE A 369 8.27 -9.27 12.09
N LEU A 370 9.25 -10.13 11.86
CA LEU A 370 9.51 -11.29 12.70
C LEU A 370 9.76 -10.90 14.17
N ILE A 371 10.60 -9.88 14.40
CA ILE A 371 10.92 -9.38 15.76
C ILE A 371 9.66 -8.84 16.45
N ASN A 372 8.79 -8.13 15.74
CA ASN A 372 7.57 -7.54 16.28
C ASN A 372 6.37 -8.51 16.29
N ASN A 373 6.57 -9.78 15.94
CA ASN A 373 5.51 -10.77 15.79
C ASN A 373 4.37 -10.28 14.89
N LYS A 374 4.72 -9.75 13.73
CA LYS A 374 3.81 -9.33 12.67
C LYS A 374 4.03 -10.21 11.46
N MET A 375 2.97 -10.42 10.69
CA MET A 375 3.07 -11.16 9.44
C MET A 375 3.38 -10.19 8.31
N TYR A 376 4.39 -10.50 7.51
CA TYR A 376 4.60 -9.88 6.23
C TYR A 376 4.04 -10.79 5.13
N VAL A 377 3.17 -10.24 4.31
CA VAL A 377 2.54 -10.94 3.19
C VAL A 377 3.10 -10.38 1.90
N VAL A 378 3.78 -11.22 1.14
CA VAL A 378 4.29 -10.87 -0.18
C VAL A 378 3.20 -11.14 -1.20
N GLU A 379 2.80 -10.12 -1.92
CA GLU A 379 2.00 -10.27 -3.12
C GLU A 379 2.90 -10.75 -4.24
N ASP A 380 2.73 -12.00 -4.62
CA ASP A 380 3.39 -12.60 -5.76
C ASP A 380 2.54 -12.41 -7.02
N ASP A 381 2.71 -11.24 -7.63
CA ASP A 381 2.12 -10.84 -8.90
C ASP A 381 3.06 -11.18 -10.07
N THR A 382 3.73 -12.33 -9.97
CA THR A 382 4.73 -12.78 -10.94
C THR A 382 4.07 -13.07 -12.28
N ARG A 383 4.53 -12.37 -13.33
CA ARG A 383 4.02 -12.55 -14.68
C ARG A 383 4.37 -13.94 -15.23
N THR A 384 3.40 -14.53 -15.94
CA THR A 384 3.49 -15.88 -16.50
C THR A 384 3.65 -15.84 -18.01
N HIS A 385 3.90 -16.99 -18.63
CA HIS A 385 3.96 -17.13 -20.09
C HIS A 385 2.60 -16.87 -20.79
N MET A 386 1.50 -16.76 -20.03
CA MET A 386 0.16 -16.47 -20.55
C MET A 386 -0.09 -14.96 -20.72
N GLU A 387 0.82 -14.13 -20.28
CA GLU A 387 0.77 -12.69 -20.47
C GLU A 387 0.94 -12.29 -21.94
N ASN A 388 0.63 -11.02 -22.25
CA ASN A 388 0.89 -10.46 -23.56
C ASN A 388 2.38 -10.37 -23.88
N ASP A 389 2.72 -10.20 -25.16
CA ASP A 389 4.10 -10.21 -25.65
C ASP A 389 4.99 -9.20 -24.92
N PHE A 390 4.47 -8.00 -24.60
CA PHE A 390 5.22 -6.96 -23.89
C PHE A 390 5.73 -7.48 -22.55
N TYR A 391 4.89 -8.12 -21.73
CA TYR A 391 5.30 -8.64 -20.44
C TYR A 391 6.14 -9.90 -20.54
N ARG A 392 5.86 -10.77 -21.54
CA ARG A 392 6.70 -11.95 -21.80
C ARG A 392 8.12 -11.54 -22.12
N ASP A 393 8.30 -10.56 -23.01
CA ASP A 393 9.61 -10.05 -23.40
C ASP A 393 10.29 -9.29 -22.27
N LYS A 394 9.53 -8.44 -21.56
CA LYS A 394 10.07 -7.67 -20.43
C LYS A 394 10.63 -8.56 -19.30
N TYR A 395 9.98 -9.68 -19.05
CA TYR A 395 10.34 -10.58 -17.95
C TYR A 395 10.97 -11.89 -18.41
N ASP A 396 11.23 -12.07 -19.71
CA ASP A 396 11.86 -13.26 -20.28
C ASP A 396 11.14 -14.55 -19.85
N VAL A 397 9.81 -14.60 -20.04
CA VAL A 397 8.94 -15.72 -19.65
C VAL A 397 8.10 -16.17 -20.83
N TYR A 398 8.51 -17.27 -21.45
CA TYR A 398 7.94 -17.69 -22.75
C TYR A 398 7.16 -18.99 -22.69
N ASP A 399 7.39 -19.82 -21.68
CA ASP A 399 6.71 -21.12 -21.58
C ASP A 399 6.36 -21.49 -20.13
N MET A 400 5.67 -22.62 -19.99
CA MET A 400 5.25 -23.17 -18.70
C MET A 400 6.45 -23.46 -17.78
N THR A 401 7.60 -23.82 -18.31
CA THR A 401 8.80 -24.13 -17.53
C THR A 401 9.33 -22.87 -16.87
N ASP A 402 9.43 -21.79 -17.63
CA ASP A 402 9.84 -20.47 -17.10
C ASP A 402 8.91 -20.02 -15.99
N THR A 403 7.60 -20.15 -16.18
CA THR A 403 6.58 -19.81 -15.18
C THR A 403 6.78 -20.62 -13.90
N ILE A 404 6.88 -21.95 -14.01
CA ILE A 404 7.01 -22.84 -12.85
C ILE A 404 8.30 -22.56 -12.08
N GLU A 405 9.41 -22.36 -12.76
CA GLU A 405 10.71 -22.12 -12.09
C GLU A 405 10.72 -20.77 -11.37
N ARG A 406 10.01 -19.76 -11.87
CA ARG A 406 9.84 -18.47 -11.17
C ARG A 406 9.00 -18.63 -9.92
N MET A 407 7.83 -19.27 -10.05
CA MET A 407 6.96 -19.51 -8.88
C MET A 407 7.68 -20.32 -7.80
N LYS A 408 8.47 -21.33 -8.19
CA LYS A 408 9.30 -22.09 -7.25
C LYS A 408 10.36 -21.21 -6.57
N ARG A 409 11.01 -20.33 -7.33
CA ARG A 409 11.99 -19.38 -6.80
C ARG A 409 11.35 -18.44 -5.79
N ASP A 410 10.21 -17.81 -6.15
CA ASP A 410 9.54 -16.84 -5.32
C ASP A 410 9.03 -17.50 -4.04
N PHE A 411 8.36 -18.63 -4.13
CA PHE A 411 7.93 -19.40 -2.97
C PHE A 411 9.09 -19.89 -2.10
N GLY A 412 10.16 -20.40 -2.72
CA GLY A 412 11.37 -20.83 -1.99
C GLY A 412 12.03 -19.69 -1.23
N ARG A 413 12.11 -18.51 -1.84
CA ARG A 413 12.59 -17.28 -1.19
C ARG A 413 11.72 -16.94 0.03
N ASP A 414 10.40 -16.92 -0.13
CA ASP A 414 9.46 -16.51 0.92
C ASP A 414 9.51 -17.46 2.13
N ILE A 415 9.60 -18.76 1.89
CA ILE A 415 9.82 -19.74 2.97
C ILE A 415 11.14 -19.48 3.70
N CYS A 416 12.23 -19.24 2.96
CA CYS A 416 13.55 -19.04 3.54
C CYS A 416 13.62 -17.82 4.48
N ILE A 417 12.80 -16.80 4.25
CA ILE A 417 12.77 -15.57 5.05
C ILE A 417 11.55 -15.49 6.00
N ASN A 418 10.78 -16.56 6.13
CA ASN A 418 9.63 -16.66 7.03
C ASN A 418 8.52 -15.62 6.75
N VAL A 419 8.21 -15.36 5.48
CA VAL A 419 7.09 -14.51 5.06
C VAL A 419 5.97 -15.36 4.46
N GLN A 420 4.79 -14.78 4.33
CA GLN A 420 3.64 -15.43 3.75
C GLN A 420 3.58 -15.10 2.26
N ALA A 421 3.36 -16.08 1.42
CA ALA A 421 3.09 -15.88 0.00
C ALA A 421 1.60 -15.62 -0.24
N TRP A 422 1.31 -14.58 -0.97
CA TRP A 422 -0.02 -14.28 -1.49
C TRP A 422 0.03 -14.33 -3.02
N TRP A 423 -0.48 -15.41 -3.57
CA TRP A 423 -0.58 -15.56 -5.01
C TRP A 423 -1.68 -14.65 -5.55
N PHE A 424 -1.27 -13.75 -6.42
CA PHE A 424 -2.12 -12.78 -7.06
C PHE A 424 -2.14 -12.99 -8.56
N ASP A 425 -3.22 -13.55 -9.07
CA ASP A 425 -3.45 -13.73 -10.51
C ASP A 425 -4.07 -12.46 -11.10
N GLN A 426 -3.44 -11.96 -12.17
CA GLN A 426 -3.81 -10.70 -12.82
C GLN A 426 -4.38 -10.93 -14.20
#